data_ff56f035652bbf9f40119bdadd79fdf9
#
_entry.id   ff56f035652bbf9f40119bdadd79fdf9
#
_cell.length_a   1.000
_cell.length_b   1.000
_cell.length_c   1.000
_cell.angle_alpha   90.00
_cell.angle_beta   90.00
_cell.angle_gamma   90.00
#
_symmetry.space_group_name_H-M   'P 1'
#
loop_
_entity.id
_entity.type
_entity.pdbx_description
1 polymer ?
#
loop_
_entity_poly.entity_id
_entity_poly.type
_entity_poly.pdbx_seq_one_letter_code
_entity_poly.pdbx_strand_id
1 'polypeptide(L)'
;MFGKPVYLNSAEILQINDSNTVIIGDQNRNLSINLVCSNVNLEDEIAALELLRIKFPRGTKVKIKPLGFKNNNLLAKIYKLNENIEMNQLLYTNNLSDQVCDN
;
A
#
# COMPACT_ATOMS: atom_id res chain seq x y z
N MET A 1 8.01 -3.95 25.69
CA MET A 1 7.82 -3.78 25.23
C MET A 1 7.42 -3.88 24.47
N PHE A 2 6.92 -4.01 23.99
CA PHE A 2 6.64 -4.24 23.14
C PHE A 2 5.43 -4.23 22.88
N GLY A 3 4.55 -4.19 22.50
CA GLY A 3 3.23 -4.30 22.29
C GLY A 3 2.61 -3.43 21.27
N LYS A 4 3.18 -2.43 20.87
CA LYS A 4 2.62 -1.55 19.87
C LYS A 4 3.21 -1.84 18.51
N PRO A 5 2.37 -1.84 17.45
CA PRO A 5 2.93 -1.98 16.11
C PRO A 5 3.83 -0.81 15.79
N VAL A 6 4.87 -1.09 15.05
CA VAL A 6 5.79 -0.05 14.59
C VAL A 6 5.35 0.40 13.21
N TYR A 7 5.08 1.68 13.08
CA TYR A 7 4.68 2.26 11.81
C TYR A 7 5.87 2.97 11.20
N LEU A 8 5.99 2.89 9.89
CA LEU A 8 6.99 3.67 9.18
C LEU A 8 6.34 4.97 8.76
N ASN A 9 6.79 6.08 9.34
CA ASN A 9 6.17 7.38 9.11
C ASN A 9 6.95 8.30 8.19
N SER A 10 8.14 7.88 7.76
CA SER A 10 8.97 8.71 6.88
C SER A 10 9.14 8.10 5.51
N ALA A 11 8.28 7.14 5.18
CA ALA A 11 8.36 6.47 3.89
C ALA A 11 7.72 7.31 2.78
N GLU A 12 8.15 7.05 1.57
CA GLU A 12 7.54 7.70 0.42
C GLU A 12 7.41 6.71 -0.72
N ILE A 13 6.45 6.96 -1.60
CA ILE A 13 6.22 6.10 -2.76
C ILE A 13 7.35 6.30 -3.76
N LEU A 14 7.97 5.22 -4.18
CA LEU A 14 8.95 5.25 -5.25
C LEU A 14 8.35 4.75 -6.55
N GLN A 15 7.59 3.65 -6.49
CA GLN A 15 7.05 3.03 -7.68
C GLN A 15 5.91 2.12 -7.31
N ILE A 16 4.85 2.11 -8.11
CA ILE A 16 3.76 1.16 -7.96
C ILE A 16 3.86 0.22 -9.14
N ASN A 17 4.26 -1.02 -8.88
CA ASN A 17 4.50 -1.99 -9.94
C ASN A 17 3.21 -2.59 -10.49
N ASP A 18 2.28 -2.88 -9.60
CA ASP A 18 0.96 -3.37 -9.97
C ASP A 18 0.03 -3.06 -8.80
N SER A 19 -1.22 -3.50 -8.90
CA SER A 19 -2.22 -3.15 -7.90
C SER A 19 -1.95 -3.79 -6.54
N ASN A 20 -0.95 -4.65 -6.43
CA ASN A 20 -0.64 -5.32 -5.18
C ASN A 20 0.80 -5.10 -4.71
N THR A 21 1.66 -4.51 -5.53
CA THR A 21 3.09 -4.40 -5.21
C THR A 21 3.56 -2.97 -5.34
N VAL A 22 4.05 -2.44 -4.23
CA VAL A 22 4.50 -1.05 -4.14
C VAL A 22 5.92 -1.02 -3.61
N ILE A 23 6.76 -0.23 -4.25
CA ILE A 23 8.13 0.00 -3.76
C ILE A 23 8.14 1.33 -3.04
N ILE A 24 8.60 1.32 -1.80
CA ILE A 24 8.71 2.55 -1.03
C ILE A 24 10.16 2.79 -0.65
N GLY A 25 10.48 4.04 -0.39
CA GLY A 25 11.78 4.43 0.14
C GLY A 25 11.63 4.82 1.59
N ASP A 26 12.56 4.33 2.43
CA ASP A 26 12.55 4.62 3.85
C ASP A 26 13.98 4.66 4.36
N GLN A 27 14.47 5.84 4.71
CA GLN A 27 15.81 6.02 5.28
C GLN A 27 16.88 5.36 4.43
N ASN A 28 16.92 5.70 3.15
CA ASN A 28 17.93 5.19 2.21
C ASN A 28 17.79 3.71 1.90
N ARG A 29 16.63 3.13 2.20
CA ARG A 29 16.33 1.75 1.84
C ARG A 29 15.13 1.72 0.91
N ASN A 30 15.11 0.71 0.06
CA ASN A 30 13.93 0.44 -0.76
C ASN A 30 13.27 -0.81 -0.20
N LEU A 31 11.99 -0.74 0.03
CA LEU A 31 11.22 -1.86 0.54
C LEU A 31 10.13 -2.21 -0.43
N SER A 32 9.96 -3.50 -0.68
CA SER A 32 8.87 -4.01 -1.51
C SER A 32 7.70 -4.38 -0.61
N ILE A 33 6.58 -3.75 -0.85
CA ILE A 33 5.37 -3.95 -0.04
C ILE A 33 4.33 -4.69 -0.86
N ASN A 34 3.77 -5.75 -0.29
CA ASN A 34 2.59 -6.38 -0.84
C ASN A 34 1.39 -5.88 -0.04
N LEU A 35 0.42 -5.32 -0.73
CA LEU A 35 -0.78 -4.81 -0.06
C LEU A 35 -1.59 -5.96 0.49
N VAL A 36 -2.02 -5.85 1.74
CA VAL A 36 -2.87 -6.86 2.34
C VAL A 36 -4.32 -6.57 2.03
N CYS A 37 -5.14 -7.61 2.09
CA CYS A 37 -6.59 -7.48 1.93
C CYS A 37 -6.98 -6.85 0.60
N SER A 38 -6.17 -7.10 -0.42
CA SER A 38 -6.41 -6.57 -1.75
C SER A 38 -6.61 -7.72 -2.71
N ASN A 39 -7.65 -7.65 -3.50
CA ASN A 39 -7.93 -8.66 -4.52
C ASN A 39 -8.53 -7.97 -5.73
N VAL A 40 -7.70 -7.68 -6.70
CA VAL A 40 -8.10 -7.00 -7.92
C VAL A 40 -8.18 -8.01 -9.05
N ASN A 41 -9.32 -8.05 -9.74
CA ASN A 41 -9.49 -8.95 -10.87
C ASN A 41 -8.58 -8.51 -12.02
N LEU A 42 -8.16 -9.47 -12.81
CA LEU A 42 -7.24 -9.19 -13.92
C LEU A 42 -7.78 -8.11 -14.85
N GLU A 43 -9.08 -8.16 -15.10
CA GLU A 43 -9.70 -7.19 -16.01
C GLU A 43 -9.72 -5.77 -15.45
N ASP A 44 -9.55 -5.63 -14.13
CA ASP A 44 -9.55 -4.31 -13.48
C ASP A 44 -8.14 -3.81 -13.16
N GLU A 45 -7.13 -4.59 -13.51
CA GLU A 45 -5.77 -4.28 -13.09
C GLU A 45 -5.28 -2.93 -13.61
N ILE A 46 -5.53 -2.63 -14.87
CA ILE A 46 -5.06 -1.37 -15.46
C ILE A 46 -5.72 -0.18 -14.77
N ALA A 47 -7.04 -0.27 -14.55
CA ALA A 47 -7.76 0.82 -13.90
C ALA A 47 -7.29 1.00 -12.45
N ALA A 48 -7.06 -0.10 -11.75
CA ALA A 48 -6.59 -0.05 -10.37
C ALA A 48 -5.21 0.59 -10.29
N LEU A 49 -4.31 0.16 -11.17
CA LEU A 49 -2.95 0.69 -11.20
C LEU A 49 -2.95 2.19 -11.50
N GLU A 50 -3.78 2.62 -12.46
CA GLU A 50 -3.87 4.03 -12.79
C GLU A 50 -4.39 4.85 -11.62
N LEU A 51 -5.42 4.35 -10.94
CA LEU A 51 -5.96 5.05 -9.79
C LEU A 51 -4.93 5.21 -8.68
N LEU A 52 -4.20 4.13 -8.39
CA LEU A 52 -3.17 4.19 -7.37
C LEU A 52 -2.07 5.18 -7.75
N ARG A 53 -1.65 5.20 -9.01
CA ARG A 53 -0.60 6.11 -9.45
C ARG A 53 -1.03 7.57 -9.43
N ILE A 54 -2.32 7.82 -9.68
CA ILE A 54 -2.84 9.18 -9.62
C ILE A 54 -2.91 9.67 -8.18
N LYS A 55 -3.37 8.83 -7.28
CA LYS A 55 -3.57 9.23 -5.89
C LYS A 55 -2.30 9.14 -5.06
N PHE A 56 -1.37 8.27 -5.45
CA PHE A 56 -0.11 8.07 -4.75
C PHE A 56 1.07 8.21 -5.72
N PRO A 57 1.26 9.40 -6.30
CA PRO A 57 2.39 9.56 -7.23
C PRO A 57 3.72 9.43 -6.50
N ARG A 58 4.79 9.22 -7.28
CA ARG A 58 6.13 9.12 -6.73
C ARG A 58 6.41 10.31 -5.82
N GLY A 59 6.98 10.02 -4.65
CA GLY A 59 7.29 11.06 -3.68
C GLY A 59 6.20 11.31 -2.67
N THR A 60 5.01 10.71 -2.85
CA THR A 60 3.94 10.86 -1.87
C THR A 60 4.39 10.28 -0.53
N LYS A 61 4.26 11.06 0.52
CA LYS A 61 4.59 10.60 1.86
C LYS A 61 3.51 9.69 2.37
N VAL A 62 3.92 8.56 2.92
CA VAL A 62 2.98 7.54 3.36
C VAL A 62 3.36 7.01 4.74
N LYS A 63 2.37 6.45 5.40
CA LYS A 63 2.54 5.69 6.63
C LYS A 63 2.32 4.23 6.30
N ILE A 64 3.24 3.38 6.72
CA ILE A 64 3.16 1.95 6.46
C ILE A 64 2.81 1.23 7.74
N LYS A 65 1.77 0.41 7.70
CA LYS A 65 1.37 -0.43 8.82
C LYS A 65 1.74 -1.86 8.50
N PRO A 66 2.88 -2.37 9.01
CA PRO A 66 3.31 -3.73 8.71
C PRO A 66 2.40 -4.75 9.37
N LEU A 67 2.09 -5.82 8.65
CA LEU A 67 1.24 -6.89 9.17
C LEU A 67 1.88 -8.27 9.04
N GLY A 68 3.04 -8.38 8.41
CA GLY A 68 3.73 -9.66 8.28
C GLY A 68 4.66 -9.66 7.10
N PHE A 69 5.16 -10.86 6.78
CA PHE A 69 6.04 -11.06 5.63
C PHE A 69 5.55 -12.23 4.82
N LYS A 70 5.79 -12.18 3.53
CA LYS A 70 5.50 -13.29 2.63
C LYS A 70 6.55 -13.26 1.53
N ASN A 71 7.34 -14.33 1.43
CA ASN A 71 8.37 -14.44 0.38
C ASN A 71 9.29 -13.24 0.36
N ASN A 72 9.74 -12.82 1.54
CA ASN A 72 10.68 -11.71 1.69
C ASN A 72 10.08 -10.34 1.41
N ASN A 73 8.79 -10.28 1.10
CA ASN A 73 8.11 -9.00 0.94
C ASN A 73 7.35 -8.68 2.21
N LEU A 74 7.28 -7.40 2.53
CA LEU A 74 6.52 -6.95 3.67
C LEU A 74 5.05 -6.89 3.29
N LEU A 75 4.21 -7.53 4.09
CA LEU A 75 2.75 -7.42 3.95
C LEU A 75 2.31 -6.23 4.78
N ALA A 76 1.63 -5.28 4.16
CA ALA A 76 1.31 -4.06 4.90
C ALA A 76 0.15 -3.32 4.28
N LYS A 77 -0.40 -2.39 5.07
CA LYS A 77 -1.32 -1.37 4.57
C LYS A 77 -0.53 -0.09 4.36
N ILE A 78 -0.89 0.66 3.36
CA ILE A 78 -0.25 1.92 3.03
C ILE A 78 -1.28 3.03 3.10
N TYR A 79 -1.01 4.04 3.94
CA TYR A 79 -1.89 5.18 4.13
C TYR A 79 -1.20 6.44 3.64
N LYS A 80 -1.95 7.28 2.95
CA LYS A 80 -1.43 8.58 2.56
C LYS A 80 -1.30 9.45 3.81
N LEU A 81 -0.11 10.00 4.03
CA LEU A 81 0.14 10.75 5.22
C LEU A 81 -0.74 12.01 5.24
N ASN A 82 -1.33 12.29 6.39
CA ASN A 82 -2.18 13.47 6.63
C ASN A 82 -3.55 13.42 5.94
N GLU A 83 -3.91 12.34 5.27
CA GLU A 83 -5.21 12.30 4.62
C GLU A 83 -6.02 11.05 4.95
N ASN A 84 -5.44 10.09 5.68
CA ASN A 84 -6.15 8.87 6.07
C ASN A 84 -6.72 8.06 4.91
N ILE A 85 -6.09 8.17 3.75
CA ILE A 85 -6.49 7.38 2.59
C ILE A 85 -5.63 6.14 2.56
N GLU A 86 -6.26 4.97 2.63
CA GLU A 86 -5.56 3.69 2.60
C GLU A 86 -5.72 3.08 1.21
N MET A 87 -4.63 2.54 0.65
CA MET A 87 -4.61 2.10 -0.74
C MET A 87 -5.69 1.08 -1.09
N ASN A 88 -5.81 0.02 -0.30
CA ASN A 88 -6.82 -0.99 -0.65
C ASN A 88 -8.23 -0.48 -0.45
N GLN A 89 -8.45 0.34 0.58
CA GLN A 89 -9.76 0.92 0.80
C GLN A 89 -10.14 1.81 -0.38
N LEU A 90 -9.19 2.53 -0.93
CA LEU A 90 -9.43 3.34 -2.12
C LEU A 90 -9.88 2.47 -3.30
N LEU A 91 -9.18 1.35 -3.51
CA LEU A 91 -9.57 0.43 -4.57
C LEU A 91 -10.94 -0.17 -4.32
N TYR A 92 -11.20 -0.55 -3.06
CA TYR A 92 -12.47 -1.17 -2.70
C TYR A 92 -13.65 -0.20 -2.93
N THR A 93 -13.51 1.05 -2.52
CA THR A 93 -14.59 2.01 -2.68
C THR A 93 -14.82 2.41 -4.13
N ASN A 94 -13.87 2.12 -5.00
CA ASN A 94 -14.02 2.36 -6.43
C ASN A 94 -14.35 1.07 -7.19
N ASN A 95 -14.74 0.03 -6.46
CA ASN A 95 -15.17 -1.25 -7.03
C ASN A 95 -14.07 -1.96 -7.82
N LEU A 96 -12.83 -1.72 -7.44
CA LEU A 96 -11.67 -2.32 -8.12
C LEU A 96 -11.02 -3.42 -7.29
N SER A 97 -11.42 -3.58 -6.03
CA SER A 97 -10.93 -4.65 -5.18
C SER A 97 -12.08 -5.28 -4.45
N ASP A 98 -12.06 -6.60 -4.33
CA ASP A 98 -13.12 -7.34 -3.67
C ASP A 98 -12.93 -7.48 -2.18
N GLN A 99 -11.75 -7.20 -1.67
CA GLN A 99 -11.43 -7.44 -0.27
C GLN A 99 -11.14 -6.16 0.48
N VAL A 100 -11.47 -6.19 1.75
CA VAL A 100 -11.12 -5.12 2.67
C VAL A 100 -10.85 -5.78 4.01
N CYS A 101 -9.83 -5.30 4.72
CA CYS A 101 -9.55 -5.81 6.06
C CYS A 101 -10.49 -5.17 7.04
N ASP A 102 -11.05 -6.03 7.89
CA ASP A 102 -11.81 -5.51 8.98
C ASP A 102 -10.87 -5.26 10.10
N ASN A 103 -10.55 -4.37 10.44
CA ASN A 103 -9.78 -4.08 11.52
C ASN A 103 -8.76 -3.52 11.48
#